data_070357b3ae7e2d22349c6ba8e2804b54
#
_entry.id   070357b3ae7e2d22349c6ba8e2804b54
#
_cell.length_a   1.000
_cell.length_b   1.000
_cell.length_c   1.000
_cell.angle_alpha   90.00
_cell.angle_beta   90.00
_cell.angle_gamma   90.00
#
_symmetry.space_group_name_H-M   'P 1'
#
loop_
_entity.id
_entity.type
_entity.pdbx_description
1 polymer ?
#
loop_
_entity_poly.entity_id
_entity_poly.type
_entity_poly.pdbx_seq_one_letter_code
_entity_poly.pdbx_strand_id
1 'polypeptide(L)'
;MNDITERAALFSRAAHQAVGQRRKYTGEPYWRHPVAVAEIVSAVETATPEMIAAALLHDVLEDTGVTAMDINECFGERVAILVHELTDQFTDPEIGNRTHRKALERDRLAVVSPEAQTIKYADLIDNTGSIVARDPGFARVYLAEKRRLLEVMAEGDQALRRKAWSVLMEGEAKIRGVVK
;
A
#
# COMPACT_ATOMS: atom_id res chain seq x y z
N MET A 1 -18.17 19.68 10.92
CA MET A 1 -17.49 18.44 11.39
C MET A 1 -16.43 18.15 10.34
N ASN A 2 -15.17 18.17 10.72
CA ASN A 2 -14.14 17.79 9.76
C ASN A 2 -14.39 16.34 9.36
N ASP A 3 -14.43 16.11 8.06
CA ASP A 3 -14.57 14.77 7.48
C ASP A 3 -13.44 13.86 8.00
N ILE A 4 -13.73 12.59 8.21
CA ILE A 4 -12.75 11.57 8.67
C ILE A 4 -11.55 11.51 7.71
N THR A 5 -11.77 11.73 6.42
CA THR A 5 -10.73 11.72 5.39
C THR A 5 -9.80 12.92 5.51
N GLU A 6 -10.31 14.13 5.78
CA GLU A 6 -9.48 15.31 6.03
C GLU A 6 -8.61 15.12 7.28
N ARG A 7 -9.19 14.58 8.35
CA ARG A 7 -8.45 14.28 9.59
C ARG A 7 -7.35 13.26 9.35
N ALA A 8 -7.64 12.18 8.61
CA ALA A 8 -6.67 11.15 8.27
C ALA A 8 -5.52 11.70 7.41
N ALA A 9 -5.81 12.58 6.45
CA ALA A 9 -4.80 13.24 5.62
C ALA A 9 -3.85 14.11 6.45
N LEU A 10 -4.40 14.92 7.37
CA LEU A 10 -3.60 15.76 8.26
C LEU A 10 -2.76 14.92 9.22
N PHE A 11 -3.34 13.88 9.79
CA PHE A 11 -2.68 12.96 10.72
C PHE A 11 -1.51 12.22 10.06
N SER A 12 -1.75 11.58 8.91
CA SER A 12 -0.73 10.88 8.13
C SER A 12 0.41 11.81 7.75
N ARG A 13 0.09 13.01 7.25
CA ARG A 13 1.09 14.02 6.92
C ARG A 13 1.94 14.40 8.15
N ALA A 14 1.32 14.66 9.29
CA ALA A 14 2.03 15.03 10.51
C ALA A 14 2.93 13.90 11.00
N ALA A 15 2.45 12.64 11.01
CA ALA A 15 3.20 11.46 11.43
C ALA A 15 4.45 11.23 10.57
N HIS A 16 4.32 11.19 9.24
CA HIS A 16 5.47 11.01 8.33
C HIS A 16 6.43 12.20 8.34
N GLN A 17 5.93 13.43 8.53
CA GLN A 17 6.79 14.62 8.66
C GLN A 17 7.58 14.60 9.98
N ALA A 18 7.00 14.13 11.07
CA ALA A 18 7.67 14.05 12.37
C ALA A 18 8.91 13.16 12.33
N VAL A 19 8.90 12.10 11.51
CA VAL A 19 10.06 11.21 11.30
C VAL A 19 10.93 11.63 10.10
N GLY A 20 10.58 12.72 9.41
CA GLY A 20 11.34 13.24 8.27
C GLY A 20 11.35 12.30 7.05
N GLN A 21 10.36 11.41 6.92
CA GLN A 21 10.35 10.39 5.89
C GLN A 21 10.21 10.95 4.47
N ARG A 22 10.97 10.37 3.55
CA ARG A 22 10.97 10.71 2.13
C ARG A 22 10.84 9.48 1.25
N ARG A 23 10.23 9.65 0.07
CA ARG A 23 10.18 8.64 -0.99
C ARG A 23 11.61 8.30 -1.44
N LYS A 24 11.97 7.01 -1.40
CA LYS A 24 13.33 6.52 -1.73
C LYS A 24 13.82 6.99 -3.10
N TYR A 25 12.95 7.00 -4.09
CA TYR A 25 13.34 7.22 -5.48
C TYR A 25 13.15 8.65 -5.98
N THR A 26 12.20 9.40 -5.42
CA THR A 26 11.90 10.78 -5.85
C THR A 26 12.43 11.84 -4.89
N GLY A 27 12.70 11.46 -3.64
CA GLY A 27 13.10 12.40 -2.60
C GLY A 27 11.98 13.30 -2.08
N GLU A 28 10.76 13.14 -2.61
CA GLU A 28 9.59 13.89 -2.17
C GLU A 28 9.18 13.50 -0.75
N PRO A 29 8.45 14.38 -0.01
CA PRO A 29 7.86 14.02 1.28
C PRO A 29 6.99 12.76 1.15
N TYR A 30 7.16 11.80 2.08
CA TYR A 30 6.52 10.48 1.97
C TYR A 30 4.99 10.54 1.97
N TRP A 31 4.39 11.46 2.76
CA TRP A 31 2.94 11.62 2.86
C TRP A 31 2.21 11.82 1.51
N ARG A 32 2.94 12.17 0.43
CA ARG A 32 2.37 12.23 -0.93
C ARG A 32 1.90 10.87 -1.45
N HIS A 33 2.58 9.79 -1.03
CA HIS A 33 2.22 8.43 -1.42
C HIS A 33 0.85 8.02 -0.84
N PRO A 34 0.60 8.06 0.47
CA PRO A 34 -0.73 7.77 1.00
C PRO A 34 -1.85 8.65 0.39
N VAL A 35 -1.57 9.90 0.06
CA VAL A 35 -2.54 10.76 -0.65
C VAL A 35 -2.84 10.21 -2.05
N ALA A 36 -1.81 9.86 -2.83
CA ALA A 36 -2.02 9.28 -4.16
C ALA A 36 -2.78 7.94 -4.10
N VAL A 37 -2.49 7.10 -3.11
CA VAL A 37 -3.22 5.84 -2.88
C VAL A 37 -4.70 6.13 -2.55
N ALA A 38 -4.97 7.10 -1.67
CA ALA A 38 -6.33 7.49 -1.31
C ALA A 38 -7.11 8.09 -2.49
N GLU A 39 -6.47 8.86 -3.36
CA GLU A 39 -7.08 9.37 -4.60
C GLU A 39 -7.49 8.23 -5.53
N ILE A 40 -6.65 7.19 -5.69
CA ILE A 40 -6.99 6.01 -6.49
C ILE A 40 -8.18 5.26 -5.86
N VAL A 41 -8.18 5.08 -4.53
CA VAL A 41 -9.28 4.41 -3.81
C VAL A 41 -10.57 5.21 -3.91
N SER A 42 -10.52 6.54 -3.81
CA SER A 42 -11.73 7.40 -3.87
C SER A 42 -12.47 7.34 -5.20
N ALA A 43 -11.80 6.89 -6.27
CA ALA A 43 -12.41 6.69 -7.58
C ALA A 43 -13.13 5.34 -7.73
N VAL A 44 -13.07 4.46 -6.73
CA VAL A 44 -13.79 3.18 -6.72
C VAL A 44 -15.26 3.42 -6.32
N GLU A 45 -16.19 2.84 -7.04
CA GLU A 45 -17.63 3.07 -6.82
C GLU A 45 -18.09 2.68 -5.40
N THR A 46 -17.47 1.65 -4.83
CA THR A 46 -17.78 1.13 -3.49
C THR A 46 -16.92 1.76 -2.38
N ALA A 47 -16.14 2.80 -2.69
CA ALA A 47 -15.27 3.43 -1.71
C ALA A 47 -16.08 4.08 -0.57
N THR A 48 -15.70 3.78 0.66
CA THR A 48 -16.27 4.41 1.86
C THR A 48 -15.29 5.42 2.45
N PRO A 49 -15.78 6.38 3.27
CA PRO A 49 -14.88 7.29 3.98
C PRO A 49 -13.81 6.57 4.83
N GLU A 50 -14.15 5.41 5.40
CA GLU A 50 -13.25 4.58 6.19
C GLU A 50 -12.16 3.94 5.32
N MET A 51 -12.50 3.48 4.11
CA MET A 51 -11.50 2.97 3.15
C MET A 51 -10.51 4.06 2.73
N ILE A 52 -11.01 5.27 2.46
CA ILE A 52 -10.17 6.41 2.05
C ILE A 52 -9.27 6.82 3.23
N ALA A 53 -9.81 6.88 4.45
CA ALA A 53 -9.04 7.15 5.65
C ALA A 53 -7.96 6.08 5.90
N ALA A 54 -8.31 4.80 5.74
CA ALA A 54 -7.33 3.70 5.86
C ALA A 54 -6.24 3.77 4.78
N ALA A 55 -6.59 4.15 3.55
CA ALA A 55 -5.61 4.38 2.49
C ALA A 55 -4.63 5.50 2.82
N LEU A 56 -5.11 6.60 3.45
CA LEU A 56 -4.26 7.68 3.94
C LEU A 56 -3.34 7.27 5.09
N LEU A 57 -3.71 6.24 5.85
CA LEU A 57 -3.03 5.82 7.07
C LEU A 57 -2.27 4.50 6.93
N HIS A 58 -2.28 3.84 5.76
CA HIS A 58 -1.86 2.45 5.60
C HIS A 58 -0.41 2.16 6.02
N ASP A 59 0.49 3.13 5.89
CA ASP A 59 1.91 2.99 6.23
C ASP A 59 2.29 3.60 7.59
N VAL A 60 1.37 4.27 8.31
CA VAL A 60 1.75 5.00 9.53
C VAL A 60 2.20 4.07 10.66
N LEU A 61 1.66 2.86 10.75
CA LEU A 61 2.06 1.87 11.76
C LEU A 61 3.43 1.27 11.47
N GLU A 62 3.83 1.15 10.21
CA GLU A 62 5.13 0.60 9.81
C GLU A 62 6.25 1.62 9.94
N ASP A 63 5.96 2.86 9.56
CA ASP A 63 6.98 3.87 9.25
C ASP A 63 7.11 4.96 10.31
N THR A 64 6.20 5.01 11.30
CA THR A 64 6.19 6.08 12.32
C THR A 64 6.05 5.53 13.73
N GLY A 65 5.96 6.41 14.73
CA GLY A 65 5.71 6.00 16.13
C GLY A 65 4.22 5.85 16.48
N VAL A 66 3.31 5.90 15.50
CA VAL A 66 1.87 5.75 15.70
C VAL A 66 1.54 4.29 16.03
N THR A 67 0.65 4.09 17.00
CA THR A 67 0.20 2.77 17.42
C THR A 67 -1.20 2.44 16.87
N ALA A 68 -1.56 1.15 16.86
CA ALA A 68 -2.92 0.73 16.50
C ALA A 68 -3.99 1.32 17.44
N MET A 69 -3.64 1.57 18.71
CA MET A 69 -4.52 2.22 19.68
C MET A 69 -4.79 3.68 19.28
N ASP A 70 -3.76 4.43 18.87
CA ASP A 70 -3.92 5.81 18.40
C ASP A 70 -4.87 5.88 17.18
N ILE A 71 -4.73 4.92 16.23
CA ILE A 71 -5.63 4.85 15.08
C ILE A 71 -7.07 4.58 15.51
N ASN A 72 -7.27 3.61 16.43
CA ASN A 72 -8.61 3.29 16.93
C ASN A 72 -9.26 4.46 17.67
N GLU A 73 -8.52 5.14 18.53
CA GLU A 73 -9.03 6.30 19.29
C GLU A 73 -9.34 7.50 18.36
N CYS A 74 -8.50 7.75 17.36
CA CYS A 74 -8.68 8.89 16.46
C CYS A 74 -9.71 8.65 15.35
N PHE A 75 -9.81 7.43 14.81
CA PHE A 75 -10.54 7.13 13.58
C PHE A 75 -11.59 6.03 13.72
N GLY A 76 -11.63 5.34 14.86
CA GLY A 76 -12.57 4.27 15.16
C GLY A 76 -12.12 2.89 14.67
N GLU A 77 -12.82 1.86 15.17
CA GLU A 77 -12.47 0.46 15.02
C GLU A 77 -12.35 0.01 13.55
N ARG A 78 -13.27 0.48 12.68
CA ARG A 78 -13.27 0.06 11.27
C ARG A 78 -12.00 0.49 10.54
N VAL A 79 -11.56 1.73 10.74
CA VAL A 79 -10.30 2.24 10.15
C VAL A 79 -9.10 1.50 10.75
N ALA A 80 -9.10 1.29 12.07
CA ALA A 80 -8.01 0.57 12.75
C ALA A 80 -7.85 -0.87 12.22
N ILE A 81 -8.95 -1.58 12.00
CA ILE A 81 -8.93 -2.93 11.39
C ILE A 81 -8.32 -2.88 9.99
N LEU A 82 -8.79 -2.00 9.13
CA LEU A 82 -8.28 -1.88 7.75
C LEU A 82 -6.78 -1.53 7.72
N VAL A 83 -6.33 -0.58 8.55
CA VAL A 83 -4.91 -0.23 8.64
C VAL A 83 -4.09 -1.41 9.14
N HIS A 84 -4.57 -2.16 10.14
CA HIS A 84 -3.90 -3.37 10.63
C HIS A 84 -3.82 -4.47 9.55
N GLU A 85 -4.88 -4.67 8.76
CA GLU A 85 -4.88 -5.61 7.64
C GLU A 85 -3.86 -5.25 6.55
N LEU A 86 -3.58 -3.94 6.37
CA LEU A 86 -2.64 -3.42 5.37
C LEU A 86 -1.18 -3.47 5.85
N THR A 87 -0.94 -3.38 7.16
CA THR A 87 0.39 -3.35 7.79
C THR A 87 1.10 -4.70 7.65
N ASP A 88 2.34 -4.72 7.14
CA ASP A 88 3.16 -5.92 6.99
C ASP A 88 3.44 -6.54 8.39
N GLN A 89 3.12 -7.84 8.56
CA GLN A 89 3.25 -8.55 9.85
C GLN A 89 4.56 -9.36 9.95
N PHE A 90 5.14 -9.77 8.82
CA PHE A 90 6.31 -10.64 8.77
C PHE A 90 7.58 -9.85 8.41
N THR A 91 7.89 -8.82 9.22
CA THR A 91 9.04 -7.92 8.99
C THR A 91 10.32 -8.38 9.68
N ASP A 92 10.22 -9.15 10.78
CA ASP A 92 11.35 -9.60 11.57
C ASP A 92 12.27 -10.54 10.76
N PRO A 93 13.59 -10.24 10.63
CA PRO A 93 14.55 -11.10 9.97
C PRO A 93 14.69 -12.50 10.60
N GLU A 94 14.37 -12.67 11.88
CA GLU A 94 14.44 -13.97 12.56
C GLU A 94 13.39 -14.96 12.05
N ILE A 95 12.28 -14.48 11.48
CA ILE A 95 11.25 -15.34 10.83
C ILE A 95 11.85 -16.07 9.62
N GLY A 96 12.83 -15.47 8.94
CA GLY A 96 13.47 -16.06 7.78
C GLY A 96 13.92 -15.03 6.74
N ASN A 97 14.37 -15.51 5.60
CA ASN A 97 14.80 -14.64 4.51
C ASN A 97 13.61 -13.89 3.86
N ARG A 98 13.92 -12.86 3.05
CA ARG A 98 12.90 -12.04 2.37
C ARG A 98 11.86 -12.88 1.62
N THR A 99 12.28 -13.91 0.89
CA THR A 99 11.38 -14.75 0.09
C THR A 99 10.36 -15.46 0.98
N HIS A 100 10.80 -16.00 2.12
CA HIS A 100 9.93 -16.66 3.08
C HIS A 100 8.94 -15.66 3.72
N ARG A 101 9.43 -14.53 4.21
CA ARG A 101 8.58 -13.49 4.80
C ARG A 101 7.52 -12.97 3.82
N LYS A 102 7.90 -12.72 2.55
CA LYS A 102 6.94 -12.27 1.52
C LYS A 102 5.98 -13.38 1.08
N ALA A 103 6.32 -14.65 1.27
CA ALA A 103 5.36 -15.75 1.09
C ALA A 103 4.31 -15.76 2.20
N LEU A 104 4.73 -15.64 3.47
CA LEU A 104 3.81 -15.56 4.61
C LEU A 104 2.87 -14.33 4.49
N GLU A 105 3.42 -13.19 4.11
CA GLU A 105 2.66 -11.95 3.91
C GLU A 105 1.63 -12.09 2.77
N ARG A 106 2.01 -12.72 1.67
CA ARG A 106 1.09 -13.04 0.57
C ARG A 106 -0.07 -13.94 1.03
N ASP A 107 0.23 -14.98 1.81
CA ASP A 107 -0.78 -15.95 2.27
C ASP A 107 -1.74 -15.26 3.26
N ARG A 108 -1.25 -14.34 4.10
CA ARG A 108 -2.06 -13.48 4.96
C ARG A 108 -2.95 -12.53 4.15
N LEU A 109 -2.38 -11.81 3.18
CA LEU A 109 -3.10 -10.83 2.35
C LEU A 109 -4.14 -11.50 1.42
N ALA A 110 -4.04 -12.80 1.17
CA ALA A 110 -5.05 -13.54 0.42
C ALA A 110 -6.41 -13.59 1.12
N VAL A 111 -6.43 -13.46 2.45
CA VAL A 111 -7.64 -13.64 3.29
C VAL A 111 -8.07 -12.38 4.03
N VAL A 112 -7.40 -11.23 3.83
CA VAL A 112 -7.86 -9.95 4.37
C VAL A 112 -9.14 -9.47 3.68
N SER A 113 -9.82 -8.49 4.27
CA SER A 113 -11.07 -7.98 3.75
C SER A 113 -10.97 -7.49 2.28
N PRO A 114 -12.06 -7.55 1.50
CA PRO A 114 -12.10 -7.01 0.14
C PRO A 114 -11.70 -5.54 0.06
N GLU A 115 -12.03 -4.76 1.09
CA GLU A 115 -11.67 -3.34 1.20
C GLU A 115 -10.14 -3.18 1.36
N ALA A 116 -9.50 -3.96 2.22
CA ALA A 116 -8.05 -3.93 2.38
C ALA A 116 -7.33 -4.38 1.09
N GLN A 117 -7.83 -5.42 0.41
CA GLN A 117 -7.29 -5.82 -0.90
C GLN A 117 -7.43 -4.71 -1.94
N THR A 118 -8.55 -3.98 -1.95
CA THR A 118 -8.77 -2.83 -2.83
C THR A 118 -7.74 -1.73 -2.59
N ILE A 119 -7.48 -1.38 -1.34
CA ILE A 119 -6.45 -0.40 -0.97
C ILE A 119 -5.05 -0.91 -1.38
N LYS A 120 -4.77 -2.19 -1.20
CA LYS A 120 -3.47 -2.77 -1.58
C LYS A 120 -3.25 -2.78 -3.10
N TYR A 121 -4.30 -2.87 -3.92
CA TYR A 121 -4.18 -2.66 -5.37
C TYR A 121 -3.77 -1.22 -5.71
N ALA A 122 -4.33 -0.23 -5.01
CA ALA A 122 -3.99 1.18 -5.21
C ALA A 122 -2.53 1.48 -4.81
N ASP A 123 -2.08 0.95 -3.67
CA ASP A 123 -0.68 1.01 -3.23
C ASP A 123 0.28 0.44 -4.28
N LEU A 124 -0.03 -0.74 -4.82
CA LEU A 124 0.76 -1.39 -5.87
C LEU A 124 0.84 -0.51 -7.13
N ILE A 125 -0.28 0.10 -7.55
CA ILE A 125 -0.35 0.97 -8.73
C ILE A 125 0.59 2.18 -8.57
N ASP A 126 0.53 2.89 -7.43
CA ASP A 126 1.37 4.07 -7.19
C ASP A 126 2.85 3.71 -7.10
N ASN A 127 3.20 2.63 -6.39
CA ASN A 127 4.59 2.23 -6.20
C ASN A 127 5.26 1.70 -7.46
N THR A 128 4.55 0.95 -8.31
CA THR A 128 5.14 0.27 -9.47
C THR A 128 5.80 1.25 -10.43
N GLY A 129 5.15 2.38 -10.71
CA GLY A 129 5.67 3.38 -11.65
C GLY A 129 7.05 3.93 -11.25
N SER A 130 7.19 4.31 -9.99
CA SER A 130 8.44 4.88 -9.46
C SER A 130 9.57 3.85 -9.37
N ILE A 131 9.28 2.63 -8.95
CA ILE A 131 10.25 1.54 -8.81
C ILE A 131 10.79 1.12 -10.18
N VAL A 132 9.90 0.89 -11.16
CA VAL A 132 10.28 0.48 -12.51
C VAL A 132 11.14 1.54 -13.22
N ALA A 133 10.82 2.83 -12.99
CA ALA A 133 11.56 3.92 -13.62
C ALA A 133 12.93 4.18 -13.00
N ARG A 134 13.11 3.93 -11.71
CA ARG A 134 14.27 4.40 -10.94
C ARG A 134 15.20 3.29 -10.46
N ASP A 135 14.71 2.06 -10.34
CA ASP A 135 15.50 0.91 -9.85
C ASP A 135 15.15 -0.36 -10.65
N PRO A 136 15.59 -0.45 -11.94
CA PRO A 136 15.29 -1.61 -12.80
C PRO A 136 15.79 -2.95 -12.22
N GLY A 137 16.87 -2.92 -11.42
CA GLY A 137 17.42 -4.11 -10.77
C GLY A 137 16.47 -4.67 -9.73
N PHE A 138 16.01 -3.83 -8.80
CA PHE A 138 15.04 -4.21 -7.79
C PHE A 138 13.64 -4.44 -8.38
N ALA A 139 13.28 -3.70 -9.43
CA ALA A 139 11.97 -3.84 -10.09
C ALA A 139 11.67 -5.27 -10.52
N ARG A 140 12.66 -6.06 -10.94
CA ARG A 140 12.47 -7.48 -11.29
C ARG A 140 11.98 -8.30 -10.11
N VAL A 141 12.59 -8.13 -8.95
CA VAL A 141 12.21 -8.82 -7.73
C VAL A 141 10.83 -8.34 -7.27
N TYR A 142 10.64 -7.03 -7.24
CA TYR A 142 9.38 -6.39 -6.85
C TYR A 142 8.20 -6.88 -7.71
N LEU A 143 8.32 -6.83 -9.05
CA LEU A 143 7.25 -7.23 -9.96
C LEU A 143 6.92 -8.72 -9.82
N ALA A 144 7.93 -9.58 -9.63
CA ALA A 144 7.69 -11.01 -9.38
C ALA A 144 6.95 -11.27 -8.06
N GLU A 145 7.26 -10.53 -6.99
CA GLU A 145 6.55 -10.59 -5.70
C GLU A 145 5.10 -10.10 -5.86
N LYS A 146 4.90 -8.97 -6.55
CA LYS A 146 3.56 -8.37 -6.74
C LYS A 146 2.67 -9.18 -7.68
N ARG A 147 3.23 -9.87 -8.67
CA ARG A 147 2.49 -10.84 -9.50
C ARG A 147 1.88 -11.95 -8.64
N ARG A 148 2.71 -12.59 -7.81
CA ARG A 148 2.24 -13.65 -6.90
C ARG A 148 1.20 -13.16 -5.90
N LEU A 149 1.32 -11.91 -5.47
CA LEU A 149 0.33 -11.28 -4.59
C LEU A 149 -1.00 -11.06 -5.30
N LEU A 150 -1.00 -10.48 -6.51
CA LEU A 150 -2.21 -10.27 -7.30
C LEU A 150 -2.91 -11.58 -7.73
N GLU A 151 -2.17 -12.68 -7.85
CA GLU A 151 -2.73 -14.01 -8.13
C GLU A 151 -3.66 -14.49 -7.02
N VAL A 152 -3.33 -14.19 -5.75
CA VAL A 152 -4.09 -14.66 -4.58
C VAL A 152 -5.09 -13.62 -4.05
N MET A 153 -4.86 -12.35 -4.25
CA MET A 153 -5.79 -11.28 -3.86
C MET A 153 -6.87 -11.12 -4.94
N ALA A 154 -8.03 -11.72 -4.72
CA ALA A 154 -9.10 -11.80 -5.72
C ALA A 154 -10.41 -11.13 -5.32
N GLU A 155 -10.57 -10.75 -4.03
CA GLU A 155 -11.85 -10.34 -3.45
C GLU A 155 -12.08 -8.81 -3.49
N GLY A 156 -11.05 -8.00 -3.68
CA GLY A 156 -11.16 -6.54 -3.78
C GLY A 156 -11.83 -6.08 -5.09
N ASP A 157 -11.94 -4.77 -5.27
CA ASP A 157 -12.55 -4.17 -6.47
C ASP A 157 -11.93 -4.70 -7.76
N GLN A 158 -12.78 -5.27 -8.62
CA GLN A 158 -12.33 -5.97 -9.82
C GLN A 158 -11.83 -5.03 -10.92
N ALA A 159 -12.32 -3.80 -10.99
CA ALA A 159 -11.84 -2.81 -11.96
C ALA A 159 -10.44 -2.32 -11.56
N LEU A 160 -10.25 -2.05 -10.27
CA LEU A 160 -8.95 -1.65 -9.75
C LEU A 160 -7.93 -2.81 -9.80
N ARG A 161 -8.37 -4.05 -9.54
CA ARG A 161 -7.54 -5.24 -9.72
C ARG A 161 -7.03 -5.38 -11.17
N ARG A 162 -7.91 -5.22 -12.16
CA ARG A 162 -7.52 -5.24 -13.58
C ARG A 162 -6.50 -4.14 -13.89
N LYS A 163 -6.69 -2.93 -13.34
CA LYS A 163 -5.74 -1.83 -13.49
C LYS A 163 -4.38 -2.16 -12.87
N ALA A 164 -4.35 -2.76 -11.68
CA ALA A 164 -3.11 -3.21 -11.03
C ALA A 164 -2.37 -4.25 -11.89
N TRP A 165 -3.09 -5.20 -12.48
CA TRP A 165 -2.51 -6.16 -13.45
C TRP A 165 -1.95 -5.47 -14.69
N SER A 166 -2.64 -4.48 -15.27
CA SER A 166 -2.14 -3.72 -16.42
C SER A 166 -0.83 -3.02 -16.10
N VAL A 167 -0.78 -2.30 -14.97
CA VAL A 167 0.41 -1.58 -14.50
C VAL A 167 1.59 -2.55 -14.25
N LEU A 168 1.32 -3.71 -13.65
CA LEU A 168 2.32 -4.74 -13.44
C LEU A 168 2.89 -5.25 -14.78
N MET A 169 2.03 -5.62 -15.74
CA MET A 169 2.44 -6.14 -17.05
C MET A 169 3.23 -5.09 -17.87
N GLU A 170 2.82 -3.84 -17.82
CA GLU A 170 3.55 -2.72 -18.43
C GLU A 170 4.94 -2.54 -17.81
N GLY A 171 5.02 -2.64 -16.47
CA GLY A 171 6.30 -2.63 -15.74
C GLY A 171 7.23 -3.75 -16.17
N GLU A 172 6.72 -4.99 -16.25
CA GLU A 172 7.49 -6.15 -16.73
C GLU A 172 7.97 -5.98 -18.18
N ALA A 173 7.12 -5.44 -19.06
CA ALA A 173 7.49 -5.17 -20.46
C ALA A 173 8.63 -4.13 -20.56
N LYS A 174 8.56 -3.06 -19.76
CA LYS A 174 9.63 -2.05 -19.68
C LYS A 174 10.95 -2.65 -19.21
N ILE A 175 10.94 -3.47 -18.16
CA ILE A 175 12.15 -4.12 -17.63
C ILE A 175 12.76 -5.10 -18.66
N ARG A 176 11.94 -5.85 -19.41
CA ARG A 176 12.42 -6.73 -20.49
C ARG A 176 13.05 -5.94 -21.64
N GLY A 177 12.49 -4.77 -21.97
CA GLY A 177 13.02 -3.91 -23.04
C GLY A 177 14.34 -3.20 -22.70
N VAL A 178 14.64 -2.99 -21.43
CA VAL A 178 15.92 -2.38 -20.96
C VAL A 178 17.10 -3.36 -21.03
N VAL A 179 16.85 -4.67 -21.23
CA VAL A 179 17.86 -5.73 -21.24
C VAL A 179 18.27 -6.15 -22.66
N LYS A 180 17.82 -5.43 -23.69
CA LYS A 180 18.33 -5.52 -25.06
C LYS A 180 19.34 -4.42 -25.31
#